data_dfbaab210c9acb366df8e1edc946ba9e
#
_entry.id   dfbaab210c9acb366df8e1edc946ba9e
#
_cell.length_a   1.000
_cell.length_b   1.000
_cell.length_c   1.000
_cell.angle_alpha   90.00
_cell.angle_beta   90.00
_cell.angle_gamma   90.00
#
_symmetry.space_group_name_H-M   'P 1'
#
loop_
_entity.id
_entity.type
_entity.pdbx_description
1 polymer ?
#
loop_
_entity_poly.entity_id
_entity_poly.type
_entity_poly.pdbx_seq_one_letter_code
_entity_poly.pdbx_strand_id
1 'polypeptide(L)'
;MTLKIRIATRKSELALRQVDIVKSYFGEDVETETIKVTTSGDKILNKSLSDIGGKGLFIKELEYFILNGFADIAVHSMKDMETDIAKNTEISAVLPRGDRSDVLLGNYDSFDDLPDKAIVGTSSVRRAAFAKYYRPDLNIKILRGNVETRIEKLNSGLYDAIILAKAGLDRLSINVGNIIPSEIIPPASSQGVIAIQSTTNSNNEYQKQLKMLLNKINDERAFFETLAERSLLKTLDGSCRSPISASAYFTDSKELILYGAIATLDGTKVIRSKIKGSIKDAIKLGKELGNKIKAQTNGDFLFK
;
A
#
# COMPACT_ATOMS: atom_id res chain seq x y z
N MET A 1 -19.35 -0.70 30.29
CA MET A 1 -18.10 0.10 30.34
C MET A 1 -17.79 0.52 28.92
N THR A 2 -17.72 1.81 28.67
CA THR A 2 -17.35 2.36 27.34
C THR A 2 -15.88 2.02 27.05
N LEU A 3 -15.60 1.38 25.92
CA LEU A 3 -14.24 1.07 25.50
C LEU A 3 -13.58 2.35 24.94
N LYS A 4 -12.49 2.82 25.54
CA LYS A 4 -11.76 3.99 25.06
C LYS A 4 -10.50 3.54 24.31
N ILE A 5 -10.37 3.89 23.01
CA ILE A 5 -9.28 3.46 22.13
C ILE A 5 -8.46 4.65 21.66
N ARG A 6 -7.14 4.60 21.89
CA ARG A 6 -6.16 5.57 21.40
C ARG A 6 -5.59 5.08 20.07
N ILE A 7 -5.77 5.90 19.04
CA ILE A 7 -5.44 5.55 17.65
C ILE A 7 -4.26 6.37 17.17
N ALA A 8 -3.10 5.76 16.99
CA ALA A 8 -1.94 6.42 16.38
C ALA A 8 -2.08 6.46 14.85
N THR A 9 -1.78 7.60 14.25
CA THR A 9 -1.78 7.78 12.79
C THR A 9 -0.86 8.92 12.38
N ARG A 10 -0.50 8.98 11.10
CA ARG A 10 0.24 10.11 10.52
C ARG A 10 -0.63 11.37 10.47
N LYS A 11 0.03 12.54 10.31
CA LYS A 11 -0.66 13.85 10.30
C LYS A 11 -1.31 14.22 8.96
N SER A 12 -1.04 13.47 7.86
CA SER A 12 -1.59 13.80 6.54
C SER A 12 -3.11 13.64 6.54
N GLU A 13 -3.80 14.45 5.73
CA GLU A 13 -5.26 14.44 5.61
C GLU A 13 -5.77 13.03 5.24
N LEU A 14 -5.13 12.37 4.27
CA LEU A 14 -5.46 10.99 3.92
C LEU A 14 -5.35 10.02 5.12
N ALA A 15 -4.33 10.17 5.97
CA ALA A 15 -4.17 9.30 7.13
C ALA A 15 -5.24 9.57 8.19
N LEU A 16 -5.61 10.83 8.40
CA LEU A 16 -6.72 11.21 9.29
C LEU A 16 -8.05 10.68 8.76
N ARG A 17 -8.29 10.80 7.44
CA ARG A 17 -9.49 10.25 6.81
C ARG A 17 -9.58 8.74 6.95
N GLN A 18 -8.44 8.02 6.89
CA GLN A 18 -8.41 6.58 7.15
C GLN A 18 -8.79 6.24 8.59
N VAL A 19 -8.39 7.05 9.57
CA VAL A 19 -8.83 6.90 10.96
C VAL A 19 -10.35 7.11 11.09
N ASP A 20 -10.91 8.13 10.44
CA ASP A 20 -12.35 8.37 10.48
C ASP A 20 -13.14 7.20 9.87
N ILE A 21 -12.62 6.59 8.80
CA ILE A 21 -13.20 5.35 8.24
C ILE A 21 -13.11 4.22 9.26
N VAL A 22 -11.98 4.00 9.96
CA VAL A 22 -11.88 2.97 10.99
C VAL A 22 -12.89 3.22 12.12
N LYS A 23 -13.01 4.47 12.59
CA LYS A 23 -13.98 4.85 13.63
C LYS A 23 -15.42 4.55 13.23
N SER A 24 -15.78 4.69 11.97
CA SER A 24 -17.15 4.39 11.50
C SER A 24 -17.52 2.89 11.58
N TYR A 25 -16.53 2.01 11.74
CA TYR A 25 -16.75 0.58 11.99
C TYR A 25 -16.89 0.24 13.49
N PHE A 26 -16.54 1.18 14.39
CA PHE A 26 -16.75 1.00 15.81
C PHE A 26 -18.20 1.35 16.17
N GLY A 27 -18.75 0.67 17.17
CA GLY A 27 -20.09 0.98 17.67
C GLY A 27 -20.11 2.25 18.53
N GLU A 28 -21.31 2.69 18.89
CA GLU A 28 -21.53 3.89 19.73
C GLU A 28 -20.91 3.75 21.14
N ASP A 29 -20.70 2.52 21.61
CA ASP A 29 -20.08 2.21 22.90
C ASP A 29 -18.56 2.37 22.92
N VAL A 30 -17.95 2.86 21.83
CA VAL A 30 -16.50 3.02 21.69
C VAL A 30 -16.12 4.50 21.62
N GLU A 31 -15.43 4.98 22.63
CA GLU A 31 -14.78 6.29 22.58
C GLU A 31 -13.40 6.19 21.90
N THR A 32 -13.05 7.18 21.10
CA THR A 32 -11.77 7.18 20.39
C THR A 32 -11.01 8.47 20.58
N GLU A 33 -9.69 8.35 20.77
CA GLU A 33 -8.75 9.45 20.77
C GLU A 33 -7.74 9.29 19.62
N THR A 34 -7.59 10.30 18.77
CA THR A 34 -6.64 10.27 17.66
C THR A 34 -5.32 10.92 18.02
N ILE A 35 -4.24 10.15 17.97
CA ILE A 35 -2.87 10.61 18.27
C ILE A 35 -2.13 10.81 16.94
N LYS A 36 -1.86 12.08 16.61
CA LYS A 36 -1.17 12.48 15.36
C LYS A 36 0.34 12.38 15.54
N VAL A 37 0.96 11.45 14.84
CA VAL A 37 2.41 11.17 14.90
C VAL A 37 3.11 11.75 13.67
N THR A 38 4.27 12.39 13.85
CA THR A 38 5.13 12.81 12.74
C THR A 38 6.17 11.73 12.50
N THR A 39 6.20 11.15 11.31
CA THR A 39 7.14 10.10 10.97
C THR A 39 8.41 10.65 10.31
N SER A 40 9.48 9.85 10.32
CA SER A 40 10.74 10.18 9.63
C SER A 40 10.52 10.40 8.13
N GLY A 41 9.62 9.63 7.52
CA GLY A 41 9.25 9.77 6.11
C GLY A 41 8.54 11.08 5.77
N ASP A 42 7.84 11.70 6.75
CA ASP A 42 7.17 13.00 6.57
C ASP A 42 8.17 14.18 6.59
N LYS A 43 9.32 14.02 7.23
CA LYS A 43 10.36 15.05 7.34
C LYS A 43 11.27 15.18 6.12
N ILE A 44 11.41 14.09 5.35
CA ILE A 44 12.36 14.02 4.23
C ILE A 44 11.62 14.22 2.91
N LEU A 45 11.68 15.41 2.35
CA LEU A 45 10.95 15.78 1.12
C LEU A 45 11.80 15.76 -0.16
N ASN A 46 13.14 15.77 -0.05
CA ASN A 46 14.05 16.08 -1.17
C ASN A 46 14.79 14.86 -1.75
N LYS A 47 14.53 13.64 -1.25
CA LYS A 47 15.19 12.41 -1.71
C LYS A 47 14.18 11.36 -2.12
N SER A 48 14.55 10.44 -3.03
CA SER A 48 13.69 9.29 -3.33
C SER A 48 13.59 8.37 -2.11
N LEU A 49 12.52 7.56 -2.00
CA LEU A 49 12.40 6.59 -0.90
C LEU A 49 13.51 5.53 -0.95
N SER A 50 14.05 5.24 -2.14
CA SER A 50 15.19 4.35 -2.34
C SER A 50 16.49 4.91 -1.76
N ASP A 51 16.67 6.24 -1.80
CA ASP A 51 17.95 6.89 -1.43
C ASP A 51 18.04 7.20 0.07
N ILE A 52 16.92 7.17 0.78
CA ILE A 52 16.88 7.57 2.20
C ILE A 52 17.43 6.48 3.12
N GLY A 53 17.63 5.27 2.64
CA GLY A 53 18.13 4.15 3.44
C GLY A 53 17.34 3.96 4.76
N GLY A 54 16.77 2.81 4.98
CA GLY A 54 16.00 2.48 6.20
C GLY A 54 14.61 1.93 5.88
N LYS A 55 14.31 0.78 6.48
CA LYS A 55 12.98 0.16 6.43
C LYS A 55 12.02 0.91 7.35
N GLY A 56 10.76 1.01 6.99
CA GLY A 56 9.69 1.46 7.88
C GLY A 56 9.63 2.97 8.14
N LEU A 57 10.03 3.83 7.19
CA LEU A 57 10.07 5.30 7.34
C LEU A 57 8.74 5.95 7.77
N PHE A 58 7.61 5.28 7.53
CA PHE A 58 6.26 5.77 7.86
C PHE A 58 5.59 5.00 8.99
N ILE A 59 6.27 3.98 9.55
CA ILE A 59 5.66 2.99 10.43
C ILE A 59 6.33 2.91 11.79
N LYS A 60 7.65 3.04 11.86
CA LYS A 60 8.43 2.84 13.10
C LYS A 60 7.96 3.67 14.28
N GLU A 61 7.62 4.92 14.05
CA GLU A 61 7.13 5.81 15.10
C GLU A 61 5.73 5.39 15.57
N LEU A 62 4.88 4.89 14.66
CA LEU A 62 3.56 4.36 15.03
C LEU A 62 3.70 3.06 15.82
N GLU A 63 4.59 2.15 15.40
CA GLU A 63 4.91 0.93 16.14
C GLU A 63 5.49 1.24 17.53
N TYR A 64 6.35 2.25 17.63
CA TYR A 64 6.85 2.73 18.92
C TYR A 64 5.72 3.17 19.86
N PHE A 65 4.71 3.89 19.34
CA PHE A 65 3.57 4.36 20.13
C PHE A 65 2.73 3.20 20.66
N ILE A 66 2.44 2.17 19.85
CA ILE A 66 1.66 1.01 20.33
C ILE A 66 2.47 0.12 21.27
N LEU A 67 3.77 -0.10 21.00
CA LEU A 67 4.63 -0.94 21.84
C LEU A 67 4.90 -0.33 23.24
N ASN A 68 4.92 0.99 23.34
CA ASN A 68 5.12 1.70 24.61
C ASN A 68 3.81 2.11 25.30
N GLY A 69 2.65 1.68 24.80
CA GLY A 69 1.36 1.93 25.41
C GLY A 69 0.91 3.39 25.31
N PHE A 70 1.46 4.18 24.41
CA PHE A 70 0.99 5.55 24.12
C PHE A 70 -0.26 5.52 23.23
N ALA A 71 -0.44 4.47 22.43
CA ALA A 71 -1.62 4.18 21.64
C ALA A 71 -1.99 2.71 21.78
N ASP A 72 -3.23 2.36 21.52
CA ASP A 72 -3.74 0.99 21.59
C ASP A 72 -3.70 0.31 20.22
N ILE A 73 -3.91 1.11 19.15
CA ILE A 73 -3.82 0.67 17.77
C ILE A 73 -3.13 1.74 16.91
N ALA A 74 -2.60 1.29 15.77
CA ALA A 74 -2.11 2.17 14.70
C ALA A 74 -2.85 1.90 13.40
N VAL A 75 -3.22 2.96 12.67
CA VAL A 75 -3.92 2.88 11.38
C VAL A 75 -2.98 3.23 10.24
N HIS A 76 -2.94 2.35 9.23
CA HIS A 76 -2.00 2.44 8.12
C HIS A 76 -2.68 2.26 6.74
N SER A 77 -2.14 2.91 5.73
CA SER A 77 -2.26 2.39 4.36
C SER A 77 -1.41 1.12 4.26
N MET A 78 -2.01 -0.05 4.09
CA MET A 78 -1.30 -1.33 4.21
C MET A 78 -0.16 -1.50 3.21
N LYS A 79 -0.26 -0.89 2.02
CA LYS A 79 0.80 -0.90 1.00
C LYS A 79 2.10 -0.22 1.43
N ASP A 80 2.03 0.66 2.45
CA ASP A 80 3.18 1.40 2.98
C ASP A 80 3.84 0.63 4.14
N MET A 81 3.24 -0.50 4.58
CA MET A 81 3.78 -1.36 5.62
C MET A 81 4.84 -2.32 5.07
N GLU A 82 5.94 -2.45 5.79
CA GLU A 82 6.95 -3.48 5.49
C GLU A 82 6.35 -4.89 5.60
N THR A 83 6.94 -5.85 4.88
CA THR A 83 6.53 -7.26 4.98
C THR A 83 6.80 -7.85 6.36
N ASP A 84 7.88 -7.40 7.01
CA ASP A 84 8.22 -7.71 8.39
C ASP A 84 7.86 -6.51 9.27
N ILE A 85 6.91 -6.69 10.17
CA ILE A 85 6.47 -5.70 11.16
C ILE A 85 7.25 -5.87 12.47
N ALA A 86 7.15 -4.90 13.38
CA ALA A 86 7.84 -4.95 14.67
C ALA A 86 7.43 -6.21 15.47
N LYS A 87 8.40 -6.81 16.17
CA LYS A 87 8.13 -7.92 17.11
C LYS A 87 7.08 -7.47 18.14
N ASN A 88 6.27 -8.42 18.59
CA ASN A 88 5.17 -8.20 19.53
C ASN A 88 4.06 -7.27 18.98
N THR A 89 3.98 -7.11 17.67
CA THR A 89 2.83 -6.48 17.00
C THR A 89 2.22 -7.42 15.97
N GLU A 90 0.96 -7.19 15.64
CA GLU A 90 0.23 -7.94 14.61
C GLU A 90 -0.67 -7.00 13.79
N ILE A 91 -0.98 -7.36 12.57
CA ILE A 91 -2.08 -6.75 11.80
C ILE A 91 -3.35 -7.41 12.33
N SER A 92 -4.06 -6.72 13.20
CA SER A 92 -5.19 -7.27 13.94
C SER A 92 -6.49 -7.21 13.16
N ALA A 93 -6.59 -6.29 12.22
CA ALA A 93 -7.71 -6.20 11.28
C ALA A 93 -7.31 -5.47 10.02
N VAL A 94 -8.02 -5.76 8.94
CA VAL A 94 -8.05 -4.97 7.72
C VAL A 94 -9.49 -4.62 7.37
N LEU A 95 -9.72 -3.43 6.82
CA LEU A 95 -11.03 -3.05 6.34
C LEU A 95 -11.27 -3.50 4.90
N PRO A 96 -12.53 -3.53 4.44
CA PRO A 96 -12.86 -3.81 3.05
C PRO A 96 -11.99 -3.01 2.10
N ARG A 97 -11.50 -3.68 1.06
CA ARG A 97 -10.57 -3.09 0.10
C ARG A 97 -11.27 -2.06 -0.77
N GLY A 98 -10.74 -0.84 -0.83
CA GLY A 98 -11.08 0.15 -1.84
C GLY A 98 -10.44 -0.18 -3.19
N ASP A 99 -10.68 0.68 -4.19
CA ASP A 99 -10.13 0.47 -5.54
C ASP A 99 -8.60 0.37 -5.52
N ARG A 100 -8.08 -0.70 -6.09
CA ARG A 100 -6.64 -1.00 -6.14
C ARG A 100 -5.92 -0.38 -7.33
N SER A 101 -6.64 0.29 -8.23
CA SER A 101 -6.09 0.87 -9.45
C SER A 101 -5.17 2.05 -9.17
N ASP A 102 -4.27 2.29 -10.10
CA ASP A 102 -3.56 3.55 -10.23
C ASP A 102 -4.33 4.46 -11.21
N VAL A 103 -4.17 5.76 -11.07
CA VAL A 103 -4.85 6.80 -11.86
C VAL A 103 -3.83 7.72 -12.46
N LEU A 104 -3.99 8.03 -13.75
CA LEU A 104 -3.27 9.08 -14.45
C LEU A 104 -4.03 10.39 -14.26
N LEU A 105 -3.38 11.41 -13.70
CA LEU A 105 -3.89 12.76 -13.58
C LEU A 105 -3.11 13.67 -14.53
N GLY A 106 -3.82 14.52 -15.26
CA GLY A 106 -3.31 15.45 -16.26
C GLY A 106 -4.40 15.73 -17.28
N ASN A 107 -4.05 16.39 -18.37
CA ASN A 107 -4.98 16.71 -19.45
C ASN A 107 -5.03 15.62 -20.54
N TYR A 108 -4.77 14.35 -20.16
CA TYR A 108 -4.68 13.22 -21.07
C TYR A 108 -5.53 12.06 -20.53
N ASP A 109 -6.21 11.36 -21.43
CA ASP A 109 -7.11 10.27 -21.08
C ASP A 109 -6.38 8.96 -20.81
N SER A 110 -5.23 8.75 -21.44
CA SER A 110 -4.42 7.53 -21.32
C SER A 110 -2.92 7.81 -21.44
N PHE A 111 -2.12 6.76 -21.28
CA PHE A 111 -0.67 6.85 -21.55
C PHE A 111 -0.34 7.04 -23.04
N ASP A 112 -1.24 6.61 -23.92
CA ASP A 112 -1.03 6.73 -25.37
C ASP A 112 -1.22 8.17 -25.86
N ASP A 113 -2.03 8.95 -25.15
CA ASP A 113 -2.31 10.36 -25.47
C ASP A 113 -1.21 11.31 -24.96
N LEU A 114 -0.30 10.82 -24.11
CA LEU A 114 0.82 11.63 -23.62
C LEU A 114 1.76 12.01 -24.79
N PRO A 115 2.23 13.26 -24.85
CA PRO A 115 3.22 13.66 -25.84
C PRO A 115 4.53 12.88 -25.70
N ASP A 116 5.32 12.87 -26.77
CA ASP A 116 6.65 12.26 -26.73
C ASP A 116 7.50 12.91 -25.63
N LYS A 117 8.21 12.07 -24.86
CA LYS A 117 9.07 12.50 -23.75
C LYS A 117 8.32 13.26 -22.64
N ALA A 118 7.01 13.05 -22.50
CA ALA A 118 6.20 13.66 -21.46
C ALA A 118 6.81 13.47 -20.06
N ILE A 119 6.73 14.50 -19.24
CA ILE A 119 7.21 14.48 -17.85
C ILE A 119 6.13 13.86 -16.96
N VAL A 120 6.33 12.62 -16.51
CA VAL A 120 5.38 11.93 -15.62
C VAL A 120 5.91 11.87 -14.19
N GLY A 121 5.12 12.42 -13.26
CA GLY A 121 5.48 12.53 -11.84
C GLY A 121 5.11 11.28 -11.04
N THR A 122 6.10 10.61 -10.44
CA THR A 122 5.88 9.56 -9.44
C THR A 122 7.12 9.37 -8.57
N SER A 123 6.94 8.96 -7.28
CA SER A 123 8.03 8.49 -6.42
C SER A 123 7.99 6.97 -6.21
N SER A 124 7.06 6.28 -6.87
CA SER A 124 6.96 4.83 -6.80
C SER A 124 7.85 4.19 -7.85
N VAL A 125 8.83 3.42 -7.40
CA VAL A 125 9.75 2.65 -8.28
C VAL A 125 8.95 1.71 -9.18
N ARG A 126 7.90 1.07 -8.63
CA ARG A 126 7.01 0.21 -9.41
C ARG A 126 6.34 0.98 -10.56
N ARG A 127 5.68 2.10 -10.25
CA ARG A 127 5.01 2.92 -11.28
C ARG A 127 5.98 3.40 -12.34
N ALA A 128 7.16 3.88 -11.92
CA ALA A 128 8.21 4.34 -12.83
C ALA A 128 8.66 3.23 -13.80
N ALA A 129 8.95 2.04 -13.26
CA ALA A 129 9.44 0.92 -14.06
C ALA A 129 8.39 0.41 -15.05
N PHE A 130 7.15 0.21 -14.61
CA PHE A 130 6.08 -0.26 -15.51
C PHE A 130 5.64 0.80 -16.53
N ALA A 131 5.63 2.10 -16.16
CA ALA A 131 5.36 3.19 -17.10
C ALA A 131 6.44 3.25 -18.19
N LYS A 132 7.73 3.13 -17.84
CA LYS A 132 8.83 3.07 -18.80
C LYS A 132 8.82 1.81 -19.67
N TYR A 133 8.38 0.68 -19.12
CA TYR A 133 8.23 -0.53 -19.91
C TYR A 133 7.18 -0.35 -21.02
N TYR A 134 6.07 0.33 -20.70
CA TYR A 134 5.00 0.60 -21.66
C TYR A 134 5.35 1.73 -22.64
N ARG A 135 5.91 2.84 -22.14
CA ARG A 135 6.32 4.04 -22.88
C ARG A 135 7.77 4.38 -22.52
N PRO A 136 8.77 3.80 -23.21
CA PRO A 136 10.19 3.99 -22.90
C PRO A 136 10.69 5.43 -23.05
N ASP A 137 10.00 6.24 -23.85
CA ASP A 137 10.29 7.64 -24.11
C ASP A 137 9.98 8.57 -22.93
N LEU A 138 9.10 8.16 -21.99
CA LEU A 138 8.64 9.00 -20.88
C LEU A 138 9.80 9.47 -19.99
N ASN A 139 9.73 10.74 -19.59
CA ASN A 139 10.64 11.34 -18.63
C ASN A 139 10.04 11.25 -17.21
N ILE A 140 10.40 10.19 -16.47
CA ILE A 140 9.89 9.99 -15.13
C ILE A 140 10.63 10.88 -14.14
N LYS A 141 9.89 11.77 -13.45
CA LYS A 141 10.45 12.65 -12.41
C LYS A 141 9.87 12.33 -11.03
N ILE A 142 10.68 12.51 -9.99
CA ILE A 142 10.29 12.28 -8.60
C ILE A 142 9.21 13.28 -8.20
N LEU A 143 8.08 12.77 -7.72
CA LEU A 143 6.96 13.55 -7.20
C LEU A 143 6.71 13.22 -5.72
N ARG A 144 6.97 14.17 -4.82
CA ARG A 144 6.83 14.04 -3.36
C ARG A 144 5.80 15.02 -2.81
N GLY A 145 5.31 14.71 -1.62
CA GLY A 145 4.29 15.43 -0.88
C GLY A 145 3.07 14.55 -0.59
N ASN A 146 2.07 15.10 0.11
CA ASN A 146 0.74 14.50 0.25
C ASN A 146 -0.02 14.58 -1.09
N VAL A 147 -1.26 14.10 -1.14
CA VAL A 147 -2.05 14.06 -2.37
C VAL A 147 -2.27 15.46 -2.91
N GLU A 148 -2.67 16.39 -2.06
CA GLU A 148 -2.98 17.78 -2.41
C GLU A 148 -1.73 18.46 -3.00
N THR A 149 -0.60 18.40 -2.31
CA THR A 149 0.68 18.97 -2.79
C THR A 149 1.09 18.40 -4.15
N ARG A 150 0.81 17.13 -4.42
CA ARG A 150 1.13 16.52 -5.73
C ARG A 150 0.23 17.05 -6.83
N ILE A 151 -1.05 17.25 -6.55
CA ILE A 151 -2.01 17.86 -7.48
C ILE A 151 -1.63 19.33 -7.74
N GLU A 152 -1.25 20.08 -6.71
CA GLU A 152 -0.76 21.45 -6.86
C GLU A 152 0.46 21.52 -7.80
N LYS A 153 1.42 20.60 -7.64
CA LYS A 153 2.59 20.51 -8.52
C LYS A 153 2.23 20.16 -9.97
N LEU A 154 1.22 19.33 -10.19
CA LEU A 154 0.69 19.09 -11.54
C LEU A 154 0.09 20.37 -12.10
N ASN A 155 -0.78 21.03 -11.36
CA ASN A 155 -1.46 22.26 -11.78
C ASN A 155 -0.49 23.42 -12.04
N SER A 156 0.68 23.43 -11.40
CA SER A 156 1.74 24.42 -11.65
C SER A 156 2.58 24.14 -12.92
N GLY A 157 2.25 23.09 -13.68
CA GLY A 157 2.95 22.75 -14.92
C GLY A 157 4.33 22.10 -14.75
N LEU A 158 4.67 21.63 -13.54
CA LEU A 158 5.94 20.89 -13.30
C LEU A 158 5.96 19.50 -13.92
N TYR A 159 4.79 18.97 -14.25
CA TYR A 159 4.57 17.65 -14.84
C TYR A 159 3.46 17.73 -15.88
N ASP A 160 3.57 16.96 -16.95
CA ASP A 160 2.49 16.77 -17.92
C ASP A 160 1.39 15.88 -17.34
N ALA A 161 1.79 14.87 -16.56
CA ALA A 161 0.89 13.99 -15.84
C ALA A 161 1.53 13.47 -14.54
N ILE A 162 0.70 12.99 -13.60
CA ILE A 162 1.14 12.33 -12.37
C ILE A 162 0.36 11.04 -12.14
N ILE A 163 0.95 10.10 -11.39
CA ILE A 163 0.31 8.81 -11.08
C ILE A 163 0.01 8.72 -9.59
N LEU A 164 -1.28 8.60 -9.24
CA LEU A 164 -1.76 8.43 -7.87
C LEU A 164 -2.54 7.12 -7.71
N ALA A 165 -2.81 6.69 -6.47
CA ALA A 165 -3.67 5.54 -6.19
C ALA A 165 -5.13 5.98 -6.08
N LYS A 166 -6.04 5.31 -6.79
CA LYS A 166 -7.49 5.59 -6.79
C LYS A 166 -8.06 5.62 -5.39
N ALA A 167 -7.79 4.60 -4.56
CA ALA A 167 -8.26 4.54 -3.18
C ALA A 167 -7.85 5.75 -2.33
N GLY A 168 -6.71 6.39 -2.61
CA GLY A 168 -6.30 7.61 -1.91
C GLY A 168 -7.16 8.81 -2.31
N LEU A 169 -7.44 8.94 -3.59
CA LEU A 169 -8.30 9.99 -4.15
C LEU A 169 -9.75 9.83 -3.65
N ASP A 170 -10.29 8.61 -3.70
CA ASP A 170 -11.66 8.32 -3.24
C ASP A 170 -11.86 8.67 -1.77
N ARG A 171 -10.89 8.34 -0.91
CA ARG A 171 -10.95 8.66 0.53
C ARG A 171 -10.94 10.15 0.81
N LEU A 172 -10.33 10.93 -0.07
CA LEU A 172 -10.32 12.39 -0.01
C LEU A 172 -11.47 13.03 -0.79
N SER A 173 -12.37 12.23 -1.36
CA SER A 173 -13.48 12.68 -2.22
C SER A 173 -12.99 13.47 -3.44
N ILE A 174 -11.81 13.14 -3.95
CA ILE A 174 -11.21 13.75 -5.14
C ILE A 174 -11.55 12.87 -6.35
N ASN A 175 -12.42 13.35 -7.22
CA ASN A 175 -12.86 12.61 -8.40
C ASN A 175 -12.22 13.16 -9.67
N VAL A 176 -10.94 12.87 -9.89
CA VAL A 176 -10.14 13.34 -11.03
C VAL A 176 -9.26 12.22 -11.59
N GLY A 177 -8.92 12.35 -12.86
CA GLY A 177 -8.00 11.46 -13.58
C GLY A 177 -8.63 10.16 -14.08
N ASN A 178 -7.89 9.45 -14.90
CA ASN A 178 -8.32 8.25 -15.62
C ASN A 178 -7.64 7.01 -15.05
N ILE A 179 -8.39 5.90 -14.89
CA ILE A 179 -7.84 4.63 -14.38
C ILE A 179 -6.80 4.11 -15.38
N ILE A 180 -5.63 3.77 -14.85
CA ILE A 180 -4.59 3.10 -15.63
C ILE A 180 -4.88 1.59 -15.64
N PRO A 181 -4.99 0.96 -16.82
CA PRO A 181 -5.18 -0.49 -16.92
C PRO A 181 -4.08 -1.26 -16.18
N SER A 182 -4.47 -2.36 -15.51
CA SER A 182 -3.55 -3.21 -14.75
C SER A 182 -2.49 -3.91 -15.63
N GLU A 183 -2.77 -4.00 -16.92
CA GLU A 183 -1.86 -4.48 -17.95
C GLU A 183 -0.71 -3.51 -18.20
N ILE A 184 -0.93 -2.21 -17.99
CA ILE A 184 0.10 -1.15 -18.09
C ILE A 184 0.82 -1.05 -16.74
N ILE A 185 0.12 -0.67 -15.68
CA ILE A 185 0.69 -0.57 -14.32
C ILE A 185 -0.09 -1.47 -13.35
N PRO A 186 0.38 -2.70 -13.10
CA PRO A 186 -0.28 -3.59 -12.16
C PRO A 186 -0.17 -3.06 -10.72
N PRO A 187 -1.22 -3.26 -9.87
CA PRO A 187 -1.33 -2.68 -8.53
C PRO A 187 -0.18 -3.04 -7.60
N ALA A 188 0.12 -2.18 -6.64
CA ALA A 188 1.01 -2.54 -5.54
C ALA A 188 0.36 -3.57 -4.62
N SER A 189 1.18 -4.41 -3.96
CA SER A 189 0.71 -5.27 -2.88
C SER A 189 -0.06 -4.46 -1.85
N SER A 190 -1.22 -4.98 -1.44
CA SER A 190 -2.10 -4.38 -0.44
C SER A 190 -2.64 -2.96 -0.79
N GLN A 191 -2.55 -2.53 -2.05
CA GLN A 191 -3.12 -1.26 -2.47
C GLN A 191 -4.65 -1.27 -2.27
N GLY A 192 -5.18 -0.17 -1.74
CA GLY A 192 -6.59 -0.01 -1.40
C GLY A 192 -6.98 -0.46 0.00
N VAL A 193 -6.11 -1.15 0.76
CA VAL A 193 -6.43 -1.68 2.09
C VAL A 193 -5.97 -0.74 3.21
N ILE A 194 -6.85 -0.52 4.20
CA ILE A 194 -6.52 0.08 5.49
C ILE A 194 -6.22 -1.05 6.46
N ALA A 195 -5.05 -1.02 7.09
CA ALA A 195 -4.65 -1.98 8.11
C ALA A 195 -4.68 -1.35 9.50
N ILE A 196 -5.10 -2.14 10.48
CA ILE A 196 -5.10 -1.81 11.89
C ILE A 196 -4.08 -2.72 12.57
N GLN A 197 -3.03 -2.12 13.13
CA GLN A 197 -1.97 -2.81 13.84
C GLN A 197 -2.15 -2.62 15.34
N SER A 198 -1.99 -3.68 16.13
CA SER A 198 -1.96 -3.64 17.59
C SER A 198 -0.82 -4.48 18.14
N THR A 199 -0.64 -4.49 19.47
CA THR A 199 0.27 -5.42 20.14
C THR A 199 -0.35 -6.83 20.17
N THR A 200 0.50 -7.86 20.17
CA THR A 200 0.08 -9.27 20.33
C THR A 200 -0.36 -9.60 21.76
N ASN A 201 -0.15 -8.68 22.70
CA ASN A 201 -0.49 -8.87 24.10
C ASN A 201 -2.01 -8.89 24.29
N SER A 202 -2.52 -9.86 25.06
CA SER A 202 -3.94 -10.04 25.39
C SER A 202 -4.16 -10.42 26.85
N ASN A 203 -3.30 -9.94 27.75
CA ASN A 203 -3.23 -10.42 29.14
C ASN A 203 -4.31 -9.80 30.05
N ASN A 204 -4.91 -8.68 29.68
CA ASN A 204 -5.97 -8.04 30.49
C ASN A 204 -7.30 -7.99 29.74
N GLU A 205 -8.37 -7.68 30.47
CA GLU A 205 -9.73 -7.65 29.95
C GLU A 205 -9.92 -6.61 28.85
N TYR A 206 -9.29 -5.44 28.98
CA TYR A 206 -9.30 -4.39 27.96
C TYR A 206 -8.74 -4.88 26.61
N GLN A 207 -7.59 -5.53 26.64
CA GLN A 207 -6.95 -6.05 25.43
C GLN A 207 -7.76 -7.17 24.78
N LYS A 208 -8.45 -8.00 25.56
CA LYS A 208 -9.38 -9.00 25.05
C LYS A 208 -10.56 -8.35 24.33
N GLN A 209 -11.17 -7.33 24.95
CA GLN A 209 -12.28 -6.58 24.35
C GLN A 209 -11.86 -5.87 23.07
N LEU A 210 -10.69 -5.23 23.07
CA LEU A 210 -10.11 -4.61 21.88
C LEU A 210 -9.93 -5.65 20.77
N LYS A 211 -9.34 -6.80 21.07
CA LYS A 211 -9.15 -7.88 20.08
C LYS A 211 -10.46 -8.43 19.53
N MET A 212 -11.49 -8.58 20.38
CA MET A 212 -12.82 -8.99 19.93
C MET A 212 -13.43 -7.95 18.97
N LEU A 213 -13.31 -6.66 19.27
CA LEU A 213 -13.78 -5.58 18.41
C LEU A 213 -13.04 -5.59 17.07
N LEU A 214 -11.72 -5.70 17.08
CA LEU A 214 -10.90 -5.72 15.85
C LEU A 214 -11.23 -6.93 14.98
N ASN A 215 -11.41 -8.11 15.59
CA ASN A 215 -11.85 -9.31 14.86
C ASN A 215 -13.23 -9.11 14.20
N LYS A 216 -14.16 -8.41 14.87
CA LYS A 216 -15.52 -8.14 14.35
C LYS A 216 -15.50 -7.26 13.11
N ILE A 217 -14.61 -6.30 13.03
CA ILE A 217 -14.50 -5.36 11.91
C ILE A 217 -13.54 -5.85 10.80
N ASN A 218 -12.84 -6.96 11.03
CA ASN A 218 -11.90 -7.49 10.05
C ASN A 218 -12.63 -8.04 8.83
N ASP A 219 -12.26 -7.56 7.65
CA ASP A 219 -12.73 -8.10 6.38
C ASP A 219 -11.89 -9.32 5.99
N GLU A 220 -12.49 -10.50 6.06
CA GLU A 220 -11.83 -11.78 5.81
C GLU A 220 -11.29 -11.85 4.36
N ARG A 221 -12.03 -11.31 3.39
CA ARG A 221 -11.64 -11.32 1.99
C ARG A 221 -10.38 -10.49 1.76
N ALA A 222 -10.39 -9.22 2.19
CA ALA A 222 -9.23 -8.35 2.09
C ALA A 222 -8.03 -8.90 2.88
N PHE A 223 -8.28 -9.56 4.03
CA PHE A 223 -7.24 -10.17 4.85
C PHE A 223 -6.50 -11.27 4.09
N PHE A 224 -7.19 -12.23 3.51
CA PHE A 224 -6.54 -13.33 2.78
C PHE A 224 -5.91 -12.87 1.45
N GLU A 225 -6.54 -11.92 0.74
CA GLU A 225 -5.93 -11.29 -0.42
C GLU A 225 -4.57 -10.67 -0.07
N THR A 226 -4.52 -9.90 1.00
CA THR A 226 -3.29 -9.23 1.43
C THR A 226 -2.25 -10.20 1.99
N LEU A 227 -2.65 -11.28 2.64
CA LEU A 227 -1.73 -12.35 3.06
C LEU A 227 -0.98 -12.96 1.87
N ALA A 228 -1.70 -13.29 0.79
CA ALA A 228 -1.09 -13.85 -0.41
C ALA A 228 -0.14 -12.85 -1.08
N GLU A 229 -0.59 -11.59 -1.25
CA GLU A 229 0.19 -10.52 -1.86
C GLU A 229 1.47 -10.20 -1.08
N ARG A 230 1.37 -10.07 0.24
CA ARG A 230 2.52 -9.80 1.12
C ARG A 230 3.49 -10.99 1.19
N SER A 231 2.97 -12.22 1.13
CA SER A 231 3.80 -13.43 1.07
C SER A 231 4.61 -13.48 -0.23
N LEU A 232 4.01 -13.12 -1.36
CA LEU A 232 4.72 -12.99 -2.63
C LEU A 232 5.80 -11.91 -2.55
N LEU A 233 5.44 -10.71 -2.07
CA LEU A 233 6.38 -9.60 -1.91
C LEU A 233 7.58 -9.99 -1.02
N LYS A 234 7.32 -10.65 0.10
CA LYS A 234 8.36 -11.15 1.02
C LYS A 234 9.27 -12.19 0.36
N THR A 235 8.72 -13.11 -0.43
CA THR A 235 9.48 -14.16 -1.13
C THR A 235 10.41 -13.57 -2.19
N LEU A 236 10.01 -12.45 -2.81
CA LEU A 236 10.84 -11.72 -3.76
C LEU A 236 11.81 -10.74 -3.08
N ASP A 237 11.98 -10.80 -1.76
CA ASP A 237 12.78 -9.85 -0.97
C ASP A 237 12.39 -8.39 -1.25
N GLY A 238 11.13 -8.19 -1.65
CA GLY A 238 10.61 -6.91 -2.08
C GLY A 238 10.16 -6.03 -0.93
N SER A 239 10.13 -4.74 -1.20
CA SER A 239 9.64 -3.69 -0.32
C SER A 239 8.85 -2.66 -1.14
N CYS A 240 8.35 -1.61 -0.49
CA CYS A 240 7.75 -0.46 -1.18
C CYS A 240 8.72 0.25 -2.15
N ARG A 241 10.02 -0.14 -2.15
CA ARG A 241 11.09 0.40 -3.02
C ARG A 241 11.43 -0.52 -4.19
N SER A 242 10.77 -1.65 -4.32
CA SER A 242 11.01 -2.62 -5.40
C SER A 242 9.96 -2.47 -6.50
N PRO A 243 10.32 -2.67 -7.78
CA PRO A 243 9.38 -2.61 -8.90
C PRO A 243 8.54 -3.89 -9.01
N ILE A 244 7.92 -4.27 -7.89
CA ILE A 244 7.11 -5.48 -7.73
C ILE A 244 5.65 -5.11 -7.58
N SER A 245 4.80 -5.90 -8.24
CA SER A 245 3.37 -5.89 -8.11
C SER A 245 2.87 -7.23 -7.58
N ALA A 246 1.87 -7.17 -6.73
CA ALA A 246 1.10 -8.35 -6.30
C ALA A 246 -0.36 -7.96 -6.14
N SER A 247 -1.27 -8.70 -6.74
CA SER A 247 -2.71 -8.49 -6.58
C SER A 247 -3.45 -9.81 -6.55
N ALA A 248 -4.22 -10.03 -5.49
CA ALA A 248 -5.03 -11.22 -5.30
C ALA A 248 -6.53 -10.91 -5.44
N TYR A 249 -7.27 -11.83 -5.98
CA TYR A 249 -8.71 -11.72 -6.22
C TYR A 249 -9.40 -13.00 -5.83
N PHE A 250 -10.52 -12.87 -5.14
CA PHE A 250 -11.43 -13.99 -4.93
C PHE A 250 -12.22 -14.29 -6.22
N THR A 251 -12.39 -15.57 -6.50
CA THR A 251 -13.34 -16.05 -7.49
C THR A 251 -14.68 -16.40 -6.84
N ASP A 252 -15.72 -16.54 -7.64
CA ASP A 252 -17.04 -16.98 -7.17
C ASP A 252 -17.00 -18.39 -6.54
N SER A 253 -16.03 -19.21 -6.92
CA SER A 253 -15.77 -20.55 -6.36
C SER A 253 -14.98 -20.51 -5.02
N LYS A 254 -14.83 -19.37 -4.38
CA LYS A 254 -14.04 -19.16 -3.15
C LYS A 254 -12.57 -19.56 -3.26
N GLU A 255 -12.03 -19.54 -4.46
CA GLU A 255 -10.60 -19.69 -4.70
C GLU A 255 -9.93 -18.32 -4.81
N LEU A 256 -8.62 -18.28 -4.59
CA LEU A 256 -7.79 -17.09 -4.70
C LEU A 256 -6.98 -17.18 -5.99
N ILE A 257 -7.06 -16.15 -6.84
CA ILE A 257 -6.14 -15.95 -7.96
C ILE A 257 -5.16 -14.87 -7.56
N LEU A 258 -3.87 -15.19 -7.53
CA LEU A 258 -2.80 -14.25 -7.25
C LEU A 258 -2.01 -13.96 -8.53
N TYR A 259 -1.93 -12.69 -8.89
CA TYR A 259 -1.09 -12.16 -9.95
C TYR A 259 0.16 -11.54 -9.34
N GLY A 260 1.31 -11.83 -9.96
CA GLY A 260 2.59 -11.24 -9.60
C GLY A 260 3.28 -10.69 -10.83
N ALA A 261 3.93 -9.54 -10.68
CA ALA A 261 4.77 -8.97 -11.71
C ALA A 261 6.00 -8.30 -11.10
N ILE A 262 7.11 -8.35 -11.82
CA ILE A 262 8.35 -7.64 -11.48
C ILE A 262 8.91 -7.00 -12.76
N ALA A 263 9.44 -5.80 -12.61
CA ALA A 263 10.17 -5.10 -13.66
C ALA A 263 11.63 -4.88 -13.28
N THR A 264 12.50 -4.63 -14.26
CA THR A 264 13.81 -4.01 -14.01
C THR A 264 13.62 -2.53 -13.65
N LEU A 265 14.56 -1.95 -12.91
CA LEU A 265 14.46 -0.54 -12.48
C LEU A 265 14.38 0.45 -13.65
N ASP A 266 15.02 0.13 -14.76
CA ASP A 266 15.02 0.92 -16.00
C ASP A 266 13.77 0.69 -16.86
N GLY A 267 12.94 -0.31 -16.50
CA GLY A 267 11.72 -0.67 -17.22
C GLY A 267 11.97 -1.43 -18.54
N THR A 268 13.17 -2.00 -18.76
CA THR A 268 13.46 -2.72 -20.02
C THR A 268 12.90 -4.13 -20.07
N LYS A 269 12.71 -4.77 -18.91
CA LYS A 269 12.19 -6.14 -18.80
C LYS A 269 11.08 -6.23 -17.76
N VAL A 270 10.07 -7.06 -18.06
CA VAL A 270 8.96 -7.37 -17.14
C VAL A 270 8.70 -8.87 -17.16
N ILE A 271 8.58 -9.47 -15.99
CA ILE A 271 8.10 -10.84 -15.80
C ILE A 271 6.73 -10.77 -15.14
N ARG A 272 5.76 -11.51 -15.67
CA ARG A 272 4.40 -11.63 -15.13
C ARG A 272 4.07 -13.09 -14.96
N SER A 273 3.44 -13.43 -13.84
CA SER A 273 2.97 -14.79 -13.59
C SER A 273 1.72 -14.77 -12.72
N LYS A 274 1.00 -15.89 -12.71
CA LYS A 274 -0.17 -16.07 -11.84
C LYS A 274 -0.23 -17.48 -11.30
N ILE A 275 -0.94 -17.62 -10.17
CA ILE A 275 -1.29 -18.91 -9.55
C ILE A 275 -2.71 -18.82 -9.02
N LYS A 276 -3.38 -19.99 -8.92
CA LYS A 276 -4.72 -20.12 -8.38
C LYS A 276 -4.73 -21.25 -7.35
N GLY A 277 -5.50 -21.08 -6.28
CA GLY A 277 -5.66 -22.12 -5.28
C GLY A 277 -6.63 -21.74 -4.16
N SER A 278 -6.66 -22.55 -3.11
CA SER A 278 -7.53 -22.33 -1.96
C SER A 278 -7.13 -21.07 -1.17
N ILE A 279 -8.11 -20.34 -0.66
CA ILE A 279 -7.91 -19.22 0.26
C ILE A 279 -7.08 -19.61 1.50
N LYS A 280 -7.25 -20.83 2.00
CA LYS A 280 -6.51 -21.34 3.15
C LYS A 280 -5.01 -21.46 2.88
N ASP A 281 -4.63 -21.53 1.62
CA ASP A 281 -3.25 -21.61 1.15
C ASP A 281 -2.65 -20.25 0.78
N ALA A 282 -3.27 -19.12 1.14
CA ALA A 282 -2.88 -17.78 0.72
C ALA A 282 -1.36 -17.50 0.85
N ILE A 283 -0.77 -17.82 2.00
CA ILE A 283 0.67 -17.66 2.24
C ILE A 283 1.49 -18.60 1.34
N LYS A 284 1.05 -19.83 1.17
CA LYS A 284 1.72 -20.84 0.32
C LYS A 284 1.69 -20.40 -1.14
N LEU A 285 0.55 -19.96 -1.63
CA LEU A 285 0.40 -19.43 -2.99
C LEU A 285 1.34 -18.24 -3.25
N GLY A 286 1.46 -17.32 -2.29
CA GLY A 286 2.41 -16.22 -2.37
C GLY A 286 3.86 -16.69 -2.50
N LYS A 287 4.27 -17.66 -1.68
CA LYS A 287 5.63 -18.25 -1.73
C LYS A 287 5.88 -18.98 -3.06
N GLU A 288 4.95 -19.79 -3.50
CA GLU A 288 5.08 -20.56 -4.74
C GLU A 288 5.19 -19.64 -5.95
N LEU A 289 4.32 -18.62 -6.04
CA LEU A 289 4.37 -17.65 -7.14
C LEU A 289 5.68 -16.82 -7.08
N GLY A 290 6.10 -16.39 -5.88
CA GLY A 290 7.35 -15.68 -5.71
C GLY A 290 8.55 -16.48 -6.19
N ASN A 291 8.65 -17.76 -5.81
CA ASN A 291 9.70 -18.67 -6.27
C ASN A 291 9.65 -18.89 -7.80
N LYS A 292 8.44 -19.04 -8.36
CA LYS A 292 8.25 -19.16 -9.80
C LYS A 292 8.74 -17.93 -10.57
N ILE A 293 8.47 -16.73 -10.07
CA ILE A 293 8.97 -15.49 -10.65
C ILE A 293 10.50 -15.40 -10.48
N LYS A 294 11.00 -15.68 -9.27
CA LYS A 294 12.43 -15.63 -8.96
C LYS A 294 13.26 -16.55 -9.87
N ALA A 295 12.75 -17.74 -10.17
CA ALA A 295 13.39 -18.69 -11.10
C ALA A 295 13.47 -18.19 -12.57
N GLN A 296 12.65 -17.21 -12.95
CA GLN A 296 12.66 -16.60 -14.29
C GLN A 296 13.57 -15.38 -14.37
N THR A 297 14.13 -14.92 -13.25
CA THR A 297 14.99 -13.75 -13.20
C THR A 297 16.46 -14.17 -13.39
N ASN A 298 17.14 -13.53 -14.34
CA ASN A 298 18.53 -13.86 -14.73
C ASN A 298 19.56 -12.91 -14.09
N GLY A 299 19.34 -12.46 -12.85
CA GLY A 299 20.24 -11.52 -12.19
C GLY A 299 20.06 -10.03 -12.58
N ASP A 300 19.32 -9.73 -13.64
CA ASP A 300 19.01 -8.35 -14.07
C ASP A 300 17.97 -7.66 -13.15
N PHE A 301 17.26 -8.44 -12.37
CA PHE A 301 16.23 -7.96 -11.46
C PHE A 301 16.81 -7.81 -10.05
N LEU A 302 16.90 -6.58 -9.59
CA LEU A 302 17.41 -6.30 -8.24
C LEU A 302 16.32 -6.56 -7.20
N PHE A 303 16.58 -7.50 -6.31
CA PHE A 303 15.76 -7.81 -5.13
C PHE A 303 16.30 -7.13 -3.86
N LYS A 304 17.15 -6.09 -4.00
CA LYS A 304 17.79 -5.43 -2.85
C LYS A 304 17.08 -4.16 -2.43
#